data_714114105130466247d365a08cb31266
#
_entry.id   714114105130466247d365a08cb31266
#
_cell.length_a   1.000
_cell.length_b   1.000
_cell.length_c   1.000
_cell.angle_alpha   90.00
_cell.angle_beta   90.00
_cell.angle_gamma   90.00
#
_symmetry.space_group_name_H-M   'P 1'
#
loop_
_entity.id
_entity.type
_entity.pdbx_description
1 polymer ?
#
loop_
_entity_poly.entity_id
_entity_poly.type
_entity_poly.pdbx_seq_one_letter_code
_entity_poly.pdbx_strand_id
1 'polypeptide(L)'
;EGVLYPGTEIRDFMRAADLTHISNEVSFYEGCPFPNPDYSGFIFCSDPSYIDLLDDLGADIIELTGNHNNDVRALYKVDSVPFTLDLYREHNMQWYAGGVNVTDAKKPLLIESNGNKLAFLGCNSYGPEMAWATADSSGSAPCEDLGWIADEVTRLRGEGYLPIVTFQ
;
A
#
# COMPACT_ATOMS: atom_id res chain seq x y z
N GLU A 1 21.93 14.07 2.61
CA GLU A 1 20.87 14.29 1.61
C GLU A 1 19.52 14.20 2.31
N GLY A 2 18.55 15.03 1.90
CA GLY A 2 17.26 15.11 2.57
C GLY A 2 16.28 14.02 2.12
N VAL A 3 15.13 13.94 2.81
CA VAL A 3 14.05 12.96 2.53
C VAL A 3 13.60 12.99 1.06
N LEU A 4 13.57 14.15 0.43
CA LEU A 4 13.11 14.33 -0.95
C LEU A 4 14.14 13.97 -2.02
N TYR A 5 15.39 13.71 -1.64
CA TYR A 5 16.48 13.44 -2.58
C TYR A 5 16.19 12.28 -3.57
N PRO A 6 15.60 11.15 -3.13
CA PRO A 6 15.31 10.04 -4.06
C PRO A 6 14.34 10.41 -5.18
N GLY A 7 13.48 11.41 -4.96
CA GLY A 7 12.49 11.87 -5.94
C GLY A 7 12.98 12.91 -6.94
N THR A 8 14.16 13.52 -6.74
CA THR A 8 14.58 14.72 -7.49
C THR A 8 14.57 14.58 -9.00
N GLU A 9 14.95 13.42 -9.53
CA GLU A 9 15.06 13.19 -10.97
C GLU A 9 13.74 12.73 -11.63
N ILE A 10 12.76 12.26 -10.84
CA ILE A 10 11.52 11.68 -11.36
C ILE A 10 10.28 12.47 -10.99
N ARG A 11 10.38 13.41 -10.05
CA ARG A 11 9.26 14.19 -9.50
C ARG A 11 8.39 14.81 -10.57
N ASP A 12 8.98 15.58 -11.46
CA ASP A 12 8.23 16.32 -12.48
C ASP A 12 7.49 15.38 -13.43
N PHE A 13 8.10 14.23 -13.75
CA PHE A 13 7.48 13.20 -14.56
C PHE A 13 6.29 12.55 -13.83
N MET A 14 6.45 12.19 -12.56
CA MET A 14 5.40 11.59 -11.74
C MET A 14 4.21 12.55 -11.59
N ARG A 15 4.49 13.80 -11.23
CA ARG A 15 3.45 14.84 -11.04
C ARG A 15 2.72 15.27 -12.31
N ALA A 16 3.27 14.98 -13.48
CA ALA A 16 2.62 15.27 -14.76
C ALA A 16 1.58 14.20 -15.16
N ALA A 17 1.51 13.09 -14.46
CA ALA A 17 0.52 12.05 -14.68
C ALA A 17 -0.87 12.46 -14.15
N ASP A 18 -1.93 11.91 -14.75
CA ASP A 18 -3.31 12.10 -14.25
C ASP A 18 -3.55 11.36 -12.92
N LEU A 19 -2.81 10.27 -12.69
CA LEU A 19 -2.79 9.48 -11.46
C LEU A 19 -1.39 8.91 -11.25
N THR A 20 -0.85 9.12 -10.07
CA THR A 20 0.44 8.58 -9.65
C THR A 20 0.22 7.42 -8.68
N HIS A 21 0.60 6.22 -9.11
CA HIS A 21 0.47 4.98 -8.36
C HIS A 21 1.83 4.53 -7.85
N ILE A 22 1.93 4.27 -6.54
CA ILE A 22 3.17 3.85 -5.88
C ILE A 22 2.90 2.59 -5.05
N SER A 23 3.79 1.60 -5.15
CA SER A 23 3.83 0.48 -4.20
C SER A 23 4.66 0.89 -2.98
N ASN A 24 4.05 0.88 -1.80
CA ASN A 24 4.75 1.12 -0.53
C ASN A 24 4.72 -0.13 0.32
N GLU A 25 5.81 -0.88 0.30
CA GLU A 25 5.90 -2.21 0.87
C GLU A 25 5.97 -2.23 2.40
N VAL A 26 6.41 -1.14 3.03
CA VAL A 26 6.62 -1.08 4.48
C VAL A 26 5.70 -0.07 5.14
N SER A 27 5.25 -0.37 6.38
CA SER A 27 4.42 0.57 7.14
C SER A 27 5.25 1.67 7.80
N PHE A 28 4.61 2.80 8.03
CA PHE A 28 5.16 3.89 8.82
C PHE A 28 5.03 3.60 10.31
N TYR A 29 6.06 3.99 11.08
CA TYR A 29 6.09 3.79 12.52
C TYR A 29 6.92 4.88 13.20
N GLU A 30 6.34 5.60 14.17
CA GLU A 30 7.01 6.69 14.91
C GLU A 30 8.27 6.23 15.66
N GLY A 31 8.35 4.94 16.02
CA GLY A 31 9.51 4.34 16.66
C GLY A 31 10.49 3.69 15.70
N CYS A 32 10.37 3.94 14.38
CA CYS A 32 11.27 3.38 13.39
C CYS A 32 12.70 3.90 13.63
N PRO A 33 13.71 3.03 13.76
CA PRO A 33 15.08 3.46 14.00
C PRO A 33 15.64 4.19 12.77
N PHE A 34 16.62 5.05 13.01
CA PHE A 34 17.39 5.68 11.94
C PHE A 34 17.97 4.63 10.98
N PRO A 35 17.98 4.90 9.67
CA PRO A 35 18.57 3.99 8.69
C PRO A 35 20.02 3.65 9.05
N ASN A 36 20.31 2.37 9.16
CA ASN A 36 21.65 1.86 9.40
C ASN A 36 22.16 1.18 8.12
N PRO A 37 23.17 1.73 7.44
CA PRO A 37 23.71 1.15 6.19
C PRO A 37 24.32 -0.24 6.38
N ASP A 38 24.70 -0.61 7.62
CA ASP A 38 25.23 -1.93 7.96
C ASP A 38 24.15 -2.94 8.37
N TYR A 39 22.86 -2.56 8.30
CA TYR A 39 21.75 -3.44 8.66
C TYR A 39 21.62 -4.57 7.63
N SER A 40 21.66 -5.80 8.11
CA SER A 40 21.58 -7.03 7.32
C SER A 40 20.33 -7.87 7.61
N GLY A 41 19.37 -7.31 8.34
CA GLY A 41 18.10 -7.98 8.65
C GLY A 41 17.06 -7.83 7.55
N PHE A 42 15.91 -8.46 7.74
CA PHE A 42 14.77 -8.48 6.82
C PHE A 42 13.49 -7.90 7.43
N ILE A 43 13.62 -7.04 8.44
CA ILE A 43 12.49 -6.39 9.11
C ILE A 43 12.64 -4.89 8.92
N PHE A 44 11.65 -4.28 8.32
CA PHE A 44 11.70 -2.90 7.86
C PHE A 44 10.55 -2.07 8.41
N CYS A 45 10.77 -0.77 8.51
CA CYS A 45 9.75 0.25 8.73
C CYS A 45 10.21 1.57 8.12
N SER A 46 9.31 2.52 7.98
CA SER A 46 9.61 3.89 7.59
C SER A 46 9.30 4.85 8.74
N ASP A 47 10.18 5.83 8.97
CA ASP A 47 9.83 6.99 9.81
C ASP A 47 8.72 7.79 9.13
N PRO A 48 7.71 8.30 9.90
CA PRO A 48 6.60 9.05 9.32
C PRO A 48 6.98 10.24 8.45
N SER A 49 8.12 10.87 8.70
CA SER A 49 8.61 12.00 7.87
C SER A 49 8.89 11.62 6.40
N TYR A 50 9.04 10.34 6.09
CA TYR A 50 9.22 9.89 4.70
C TYR A 50 7.93 9.95 3.87
N ILE A 51 6.77 10.22 4.48
CA ILE A 51 5.54 10.51 3.74
C ILE A 51 5.71 11.75 2.84
N ASP A 52 6.56 12.69 3.24
CA ASP A 52 6.88 13.88 2.45
C ASP A 52 7.44 13.53 1.06
N LEU A 53 8.13 12.39 0.92
CA LEU A 53 8.61 11.93 -0.39
C LEU A 53 7.46 11.50 -1.29
N LEU A 54 6.46 10.81 -0.74
CA LEU A 54 5.28 10.38 -1.50
C LEU A 54 4.45 11.60 -1.94
N ASP A 55 4.27 12.58 -1.05
CA ASP A 55 3.64 13.87 -1.35
C ASP A 55 4.39 14.63 -2.44
N ASP A 56 5.70 14.70 -2.33
CA ASP A 56 6.57 15.41 -3.28
C ASP A 56 6.53 14.76 -4.67
N LEU A 57 6.36 13.46 -4.75
CA LEU A 57 6.14 12.72 -5.99
C LEU A 57 4.71 12.84 -6.54
N GLY A 58 3.76 13.38 -5.76
CA GLY A 58 2.36 13.50 -6.13
C GLY A 58 1.63 12.16 -6.10
N ALA A 59 1.90 11.32 -5.11
CA ALA A 59 1.25 10.02 -4.96
C ALA A 59 -0.26 10.17 -4.71
N ASP A 60 -1.09 9.57 -5.56
CA ASP A 60 -2.54 9.52 -5.42
C ASP A 60 -3.00 8.18 -4.86
N ILE A 61 -2.33 7.10 -5.29
CA ILE A 61 -2.73 5.72 -5.01
C ILE A 61 -1.56 4.93 -4.46
N ILE A 62 -1.76 4.32 -3.30
CA ILE A 62 -0.77 3.47 -2.63
C ILE A 62 -1.21 2.02 -2.70
N GLU A 63 -0.36 1.19 -3.22
CA GLU A 63 -0.53 -0.26 -3.28
C GLU A 63 0.09 -0.92 -2.05
N LEU A 64 -0.64 -1.83 -1.39
CA LEU A 64 -0.29 -2.44 -0.12
C LEU A 64 -0.24 -3.98 -0.18
N THR A 65 0.12 -4.56 -1.31
CA THR A 65 0.33 -6.03 -1.39
C THR A 65 1.62 -6.49 -0.70
N GLY A 66 2.47 -5.55 -0.27
CA GLY A 66 3.78 -5.81 0.30
C GLY A 66 3.78 -6.80 1.46
N ASN A 67 4.80 -7.66 1.52
CA ASN A 67 4.95 -8.64 2.59
C ASN A 67 5.64 -8.09 3.85
N HIS A 68 6.08 -6.83 3.82
CA HIS A 68 6.71 -6.13 4.95
C HIS A 68 5.76 -5.16 5.70
N ASN A 69 4.48 -5.16 5.37
CA ASN A 69 3.49 -4.27 6.01
C ASN A 69 3.40 -4.44 7.53
N ASN A 70 3.62 -5.63 8.05
CA ASN A 70 3.48 -5.96 9.47
C ASN A 70 4.81 -6.29 10.17
N ASP A 71 5.94 -5.89 9.60
CA ASP A 71 7.25 -6.11 10.21
C ASP A 71 7.38 -5.46 11.58
N VAL A 72 6.82 -4.27 11.75
CA VAL A 72 6.76 -3.57 13.05
C VAL A 72 6.05 -4.43 14.09
N ARG A 73 4.95 -5.08 13.73
CA ARG A 73 4.20 -5.98 14.61
C ARG A 73 5.03 -7.20 15.01
N ALA A 74 5.80 -7.75 14.07
CA ALA A 74 6.67 -8.89 14.36
C ALA A 74 7.74 -8.54 15.39
N LEU A 75 8.38 -7.38 15.25
CA LEU A 75 9.51 -6.98 16.07
C LEU A 75 9.08 -6.25 17.35
N TYR A 76 8.20 -5.26 17.24
CA TYR A 76 7.86 -4.34 18.33
C TYR A 76 6.52 -4.65 18.99
N LYS A 77 5.74 -5.62 18.46
CA LYS A 77 4.37 -5.96 18.92
C LYS A 77 3.37 -4.80 18.79
N VAL A 78 3.63 -3.88 17.88
CA VAL A 78 2.78 -2.73 17.55
C VAL A 78 2.17 -2.94 16.17
N ASP A 79 0.87 -2.80 16.06
CA ASP A 79 0.17 -2.78 14.77
C ASP A 79 0.30 -1.37 14.17
N SER A 80 1.20 -1.21 13.21
CA SER A 80 1.50 0.08 12.56
C SER A 80 0.68 0.33 11.29
N VAL A 81 -0.05 -0.67 10.79
CA VAL A 81 -0.85 -0.50 9.58
C VAL A 81 -1.97 0.53 9.76
N PRO A 82 -2.77 0.51 10.84
CA PRO A 82 -3.79 1.56 11.05
C PRO A 82 -3.22 2.97 11.07
N PHE A 83 -2.09 3.19 11.76
CA PHE A 83 -1.38 4.46 11.75
C PHE A 83 -0.94 4.87 10.34
N THR A 84 -0.41 3.92 9.56
CA THR A 84 0.01 4.14 8.17
C THR A 84 -1.17 4.56 7.29
N LEU A 85 -2.32 3.91 7.44
CA LEU A 85 -3.54 4.26 6.68
C LEU A 85 -4.08 5.64 7.06
N ASP A 86 -4.00 6.02 8.34
CA ASP A 86 -4.37 7.36 8.80
C ASP A 86 -3.43 8.42 8.21
N LEU A 87 -2.12 8.15 8.18
CA LEU A 87 -1.14 9.03 7.58
C LEU A 87 -1.40 9.24 6.07
N TYR A 88 -1.71 8.18 5.31
CA TYR A 88 -2.12 8.32 3.91
C TYR A 88 -3.37 9.20 3.76
N ARG A 89 -4.36 9.01 4.63
CA ARG A 89 -5.61 9.79 4.60
C ARG A 89 -5.34 11.29 4.85
N GLU A 90 -4.47 11.61 5.82
CA GLU A 90 -4.06 12.99 6.13
C GLU A 90 -3.38 13.67 4.94
N HIS A 91 -2.67 12.89 4.13
CA HIS A 91 -1.98 13.35 2.91
C HIS A 91 -2.82 13.18 1.62
N ASN A 92 -4.13 12.91 1.73
CA ASN A 92 -5.06 12.72 0.61
C ASN A 92 -4.70 11.57 -0.33
N MET A 93 -3.90 10.61 0.10
CA MET A 93 -3.59 9.41 -0.64
C MET A 93 -4.67 8.35 -0.40
N GLN A 94 -5.04 7.64 -1.45
CA GLN A 94 -5.92 6.48 -1.37
C GLN A 94 -5.11 5.20 -1.44
N TRP A 95 -5.63 4.09 -0.94
CA TRP A 95 -4.91 2.81 -0.95
C TRP A 95 -5.83 1.64 -1.29
N TYR A 96 -5.21 0.52 -1.63
CA TYR A 96 -5.88 -0.75 -1.86
C TYR A 96 -4.97 -1.93 -1.52
N ALA A 97 -5.52 -3.14 -1.51
CA ALA A 97 -4.85 -4.40 -1.21
C ALA A 97 -4.26 -4.52 0.20
N GLY A 98 -4.59 -3.59 1.08
CA GLY A 98 -4.28 -3.62 2.50
C GLY A 98 -5.34 -2.89 3.31
N GLY A 99 -5.49 -3.23 4.58
CA GLY A 99 -6.54 -2.65 5.42
C GLY A 99 -6.43 -3.05 6.88
N VAL A 100 -7.38 -2.54 7.69
CA VAL A 100 -7.45 -2.80 9.13
C VAL A 100 -7.94 -4.22 9.46
N ASN A 101 -8.50 -4.91 8.50
CA ASN A 101 -8.87 -6.33 8.54
C ASN A 101 -9.01 -6.87 7.11
N VAL A 102 -9.22 -8.18 6.95
CA VAL A 102 -9.30 -8.84 5.65
C VAL A 102 -10.45 -8.33 4.77
N THR A 103 -11.58 -7.97 5.36
CA THR A 103 -12.71 -7.41 4.62
C THR A 103 -12.37 -6.05 4.03
N ASP A 104 -11.65 -5.23 4.78
CA ASP A 104 -11.18 -3.93 4.33
C ASP A 104 -10.07 -4.06 3.27
N ALA A 105 -9.09 -4.93 3.52
CA ALA A 105 -7.98 -5.17 2.60
C ALA A 105 -8.41 -5.71 1.22
N LYS A 106 -9.50 -6.47 1.14
CA LYS A 106 -10.06 -7.00 -0.11
C LYS A 106 -10.96 -6.03 -0.87
N LYS A 107 -11.28 -4.85 -0.31
CA LYS A 107 -12.08 -3.85 -1.02
C LYS A 107 -11.33 -3.29 -2.22
N PRO A 108 -11.96 -3.22 -3.41
CA PRO A 108 -11.38 -2.49 -4.52
C PRO A 108 -11.38 -0.98 -4.25
N LEU A 109 -10.35 -0.30 -4.67
CA LEU A 109 -10.33 1.16 -4.77
C LEU A 109 -10.93 1.56 -6.12
N LEU A 110 -11.99 2.36 -6.08
CA LEU A 110 -12.71 2.82 -7.29
C LEU A 110 -12.36 4.28 -7.55
N ILE A 111 -11.87 4.57 -8.75
CA ILE A 111 -11.47 5.93 -9.17
C ILE A 111 -12.06 6.24 -10.54
N GLU A 112 -12.55 7.46 -10.69
CA GLU A 112 -12.88 8.01 -12.01
C GLU A 112 -11.83 9.06 -12.41
N SER A 113 -11.19 8.86 -13.56
CA SER A 113 -10.20 9.79 -14.11
C SER A 113 -10.37 9.91 -15.61
N ASN A 114 -10.48 11.14 -16.09
CA ASN A 114 -10.64 11.47 -17.52
C ASN A 114 -11.74 10.66 -18.22
N GLY A 115 -12.86 10.42 -17.54
CA GLY A 115 -14.00 9.65 -18.05
C GLY A 115 -13.81 8.14 -18.02
N ASN A 116 -12.71 7.64 -17.50
CA ASN A 116 -12.46 6.21 -17.27
C ASN A 116 -12.84 5.83 -15.84
N LYS A 117 -13.50 4.70 -15.69
CA LYS A 117 -13.77 4.06 -14.39
C LYS A 117 -12.70 3.01 -14.15
N LEU A 118 -11.83 3.26 -13.17
CA LEU A 118 -10.73 2.37 -12.80
C LEU A 118 -11.06 1.69 -11.46
N ALA A 119 -10.69 0.42 -11.34
CA ALA A 119 -10.82 -0.31 -10.08
C ALA A 119 -9.50 -1.01 -9.76
N PHE A 120 -8.86 -0.62 -8.66
CA PHE A 120 -7.62 -1.21 -8.20
C PHE A 120 -7.92 -2.26 -7.14
N LEU A 121 -7.34 -3.44 -7.28
CA LEU A 121 -7.40 -4.51 -6.30
C LEU A 121 -6.11 -5.33 -6.38
N GLY A 122 -5.78 -6.04 -5.31
CA GLY A 122 -4.56 -6.82 -5.29
C GLY A 122 -4.49 -7.75 -4.10
N CYS A 123 -3.50 -8.63 -4.10
CA CYS A 123 -3.27 -9.52 -2.97
C CYS A 123 -1.81 -9.94 -2.85
N ASN A 124 -1.46 -10.39 -1.65
CA ASN A 124 -0.16 -10.97 -1.34
C ASN A 124 -0.28 -12.49 -1.27
N SER A 125 0.54 -13.21 -2.08
CA SER A 125 0.63 -14.67 -2.10
C SER A 125 1.88 -15.19 -1.40
N TYR A 126 2.88 -14.33 -1.21
CA TYR A 126 4.18 -14.73 -0.71
C TYR A 126 4.20 -14.92 0.81
N GLY A 127 3.46 -14.12 1.56
CA GLY A 127 3.51 -14.11 3.03
C GLY A 127 4.76 -13.38 3.56
N PRO A 128 5.16 -13.60 4.81
CA PRO A 128 4.65 -14.60 5.77
C PRO A 128 3.21 -14.32 6.23
N GLU A 129 2.56 -15.30 6.88
CA GLU A 129 1.16 -15.18 7.33
C GLU A 129 0.88 -13.91 8.16
N MET A 130 1.88 -13.42 8.89
CA MET A 130 1.75 -12.20 9.69
C MET A 130 1.60 -10.93 8.84
N ALA A 131 1.95 -10.96 7.55
CA ALA A 131 1.76 -9.85 6.62
C ALA A 131 0.29 -9.75 6.15
N TRP A 132 -0.47 -10.85 6.28
CA TRP A 132 -1.84 -10.90 5.82
C TRP A 132 -2.83 -10.36 6.83
N ALA A 133 -3.80 -9.63 6.34
CA ALA A 133 -4.96 -9.23 7.12
C ALA A 133 -5.82 -10.46 7.45
N THR A 134 -6.36 -10.47 8.68
CA THR A 134 -7.33 -11.46 9.14
C THR A 134 -8.64 -10.77 9.51
N ALA A 135 -9.61 -11.50 10.07
CA ALA A 135 -10.83 -10.87 10.59
C ALA A 135 -10.53 -9.83 11.68
N ASP A 136 -9.49 -10.05 12.48
CA ASP A 136 -9.17 -9.29 13.68
C ASP A 136 -7.80 -8.59 13.62
N SER A 137 -7.13 -8.61 12.48
CA SER A 137 -5.82 -7.97 12.30
C SER A 137 -5.66 -7.31 10.94
N SER A 138 -4.95 -6.20 10.94
CA SER A 138 -4.56 -5.45 9.75
C SER A 138 -3.49 -6.18 8.93
N GLY A 139 -3.33 -5.77 7.67
CA GLY A 139 -2.29 -6.30 6.77
C GLY A 139 -2.71 -6.24 5.31
N SER A 140 -1.94 -6.93 4.47
CA SER A 140 -2.23 -7.11 3.04
C SER A 140 -3.40 -8.10 2.84
N ALA A 141 -4.14 -7.94 1.76
CA ALA A 141 -5.14 -8.92 1.35
C ALA A 141 -4.47 -10.26 0.99
N PRO A 142 -4.83 -11.39 1.59
CA PRO A 142 -4.29 -12.68 1.18
C PRO A 142 -4.88 -13.11 -0.18
N CYS A 143 -4.05 -13.69 -1.04
CA CYS A 143 -4.52 -14.19 -2.35
C CYS A 143 -5.42 -15.42 -2.23
N GLU A 144 -5.17 -16.28 -1.25
CA GLU A 144 -5.87 -17.55 -1.09
C GLU A 144 -5.80 -18.38 -2.40
N ASP A 145 -6.96 -18.85 -2.89
CA ASP A 145 -7.12 -19.58 -4.16
C ASP A 145 -7.38 -18.66 -5.38
N LEU A 146 -7.28 -17.34 -5.20
CA LEU A 146 -7.60 -16.32 -6.21
C LEU A 146 -9.08 -16.25 -6.64
N GLY A 147 -9.94 -17.09 -6.12
CA GLY A 147 -11.36 -17.12 -6.49
C GLY A 147 -12.04 -15.79 -6.25
N TRP A 148 -11.79 -15.17 -5.08
CA TRP A 148 -12.38 -13.88 -4.73
C TRP A 148 -11.96 -12.75 -5.68
N ILE A 149 -10.69 -12.75 -6.16
CA ILE A 149 -10.22 -11.77 -7.15
C ILE A 149 -10.91 -11.96 -8.48
N ALA A 150 -11.04 -13.20 -8.96
CA ALA A 150 -11.71 -13.51 -10.20
C ALA A 150 -13.20 -13.09 -10.20
N ASP A 151 -13.88 -13.33 -9.08
CA ASP A 151 -15.27 -12.91 -8.87
C ASP A 151 -15.40 -11.40 -8.86
N GLU A 152 -14.52 -10.71 -8.13
CA GLU A 152 -14.53 -9.24 -8.03
C GLU A 152 -14.19 -8.57 -9.37
N VAL A 153 -13.21 -9.08 -10.11
CA VAL A 153 -12.90 -8.62 -11.48
C VAL A 153 -14.10 -8.77 -12.39
N THR A 154 -14.80 -9.90 -12.30
CA THR A 154 -15.99 -10.16 -13.11
C THR A 154 -17.11 -9.18 -12.78
N ARG A 155 -17.37 -8.94 -11.49
CA ARG A 155 -18.38 -7.98 -11.01
C ARG A 155 -18.05 -6.57 -11.49
N LEU A 156 -16.81 -6.09 -11.27
CA LEU A 156 -16.36 -4.76 -11.64
C LEU A 156 -16.45 -4.49 -13.14
N ARG A 157 -16.07 -5.47 -13.97
CA ARG A 157 -16.25 -5.36 -15.43
C ARG A 157 -17.71 -5.26 -15.81
N GLY A 158 -18.60 -6.01 -15.15
CA GLY A 158 -20.04 -5.91 -15.35
C GLY A 158 -20.61 -4.54 -15.00
N GLU A 159 -19.99 -3.80 -14.07
CA GLU A 159 -20.33 -2.45 -13.67
C GLU A 159 -19.65 -1.36 -14.53
N GLY A 160 -18.86 -1.76 -15.51
CA GLY A 160 -18.20 -0.84 -16.46
C GLY A 160 -16.85 -0.30 -15.98
N TYR A 161 -16.26 -0.90 -14.95
CA TYR A 161 -14.90 -0.58 -14.51
C TYR A 161 -13.85 -1.31 -15.35
N LEU A 162 -12.66 -0.72 -15.41
CA LEU A 162 -11.44 -1.33 -15.89
C LEU A 162 -10.62 -1.81 -14.67
N PRO A 163 -10.61 -3.12 -14.33
CA PRO A 163 -9.88 -3.62 -13.19
C PRO A 163 -8.37 -3.65 -13.46
N ILE A 164 -7.61 -3.17 -12.48
CA ILE A 164 -6.14 -3.21 -12.42
C ILE A 164 -5.79 -4.07 -11.21
N VAL A 165 -5.11 -5.18 -11.44
CA VAL A 165 -4.81 -6.16 -10.39
C VAL A 165 -3.32 -6.28 -10.16
N THR A 166 -2.90 -6.17 -8.90
CA THR A 166 -1.50 -6.33 -8.48
C THR A 166 -1.33 -7.57 -7.60
N PHE A 167 -0.16 -8.16 -7.68
CA PHE A 167 0.22 -9.36 -6.94
C PHE A 167 1.64 -9.23 -6.38
N GLN A 168 1.81 -9.78 -5.18
CA GLN A 168 3.13 -10.05 -4.63
C GLN A 168 3.26 -11.50 -4.18
#